data_dcdbd829cdc75a43229033c967f7e7d7
#
_entry.id   dcdbd829cdc75a43229033c967f7e7d7
#
_cell.length_a   1.000
_cell.length_b   1.000
_cell.length_c   1.000
_cell.angle_alpha   90.00
_cell.angle_beta   90.00
_cell.angle_gamma   90.00
#
_symmetry.space_group_name_H-M   'P 1'
#
loop_
_entity.id
_entity.type
_entity.pdbx_description
1 polymer ?
#
loop_
_entity_poly.entity_id
_entity_poly.type
_entity_poly.pdbx_seq_one_letter_code
_entity_poly.pdbx_strand_id
1 'polypeptide(L)'
;DEAMDQEDLDLRAQMTKLLRQRERLAPVRLEMQGEAPALQAMLLRRLRLTAEQSYVCTCPLVLKYAYQLDSLDSALFYPPHAPAYPAWLDREVPMWEQIRQRDVLLVYPDHSMQPFLDLLRQSAADPAVVSIQMTIYRVAGKSAVIKHLCAAAENGKAVTVLVELRARFDEGNNITWARELEEAGCRVIYGPAGYKCHGKICLITRKEKTGLSYVTQIGTGNYNEKTAALYTDFSLLTADRTIAADGVAFFQNMLIGDLRGSYGKLLVAPVSLKQTLLRLIDGEIARGDRGRIILKTNAVTERELIDKLAEASQAGVRVDLIVRGICCLLPGIPGKTDNITVTSIVGRF
;
A
#
# COMPACT_ATOMS: atom_id res chain seq x y z
N ASP A 1 -6.97 18.27 17.59
CA ASP A 1 -8.34 17.88 17.20
C ASP A 1 -9.31 19.05 17.00
N GLU A 2 -8.97 20.27 17.45
CA GLU A 2 -9.82 21.46 17.28
C GLU A 2 -9.73 22.17 15.91
N ALA A 3 -8.95 21.62 14.95
CA ALA A 3 -8.74 22.26 13.63
C ALA A 3 -9.58 21.64 12.50
N MET A 4 -10.59 20.83 12.82
CA MET A 4 -11.35 20.09 11.80
C MET A 4 -12.71 20.70 11.41
N ASP A 5 -13.10 21.87 11.94
CA ASP A 5 -14.43 22.45 11.72
C ASP A 5 -14.46 23.68 10.77
N GLN A 6 -13.57 23.74 9.79
CA GLN A 6 -13.72 24.71 8.70
C GLN A 6 -13.86 23.97 7.37
N GLU A 7 -15.08 23.83 6.91
CA GLU A 7 -15.52 23.10 5.71
C GLU A 7 -14.96 23.61 4.36
N ASP A 8 -14.19 24.70 4.34
CA ASP A 8 -13.71 25.35 3.10
C ASP A 8 -12.18 25.40 2.92
N LEU A 9 -11.39 24.77 3.77
CA LEU A 9 -9.94 24.73 3.55
C LEU A 9 -9.56 23.45 2.80
N ASP A 10 -8.95 23.61 1.63
CA ASP A 10 -8.30 22.54 0.87
C ASP A 10 -7.48 21.64 1.82
N LEU A 11 -7.83 20.36 1.89
CA LEU A 11 -7.18 19.36 2.77
C LEU A 11 -5.65 19.37 2.60
N ARG A 12 -5.16 19.70 1.41
CA ARG A 12 -3.73 19.88 1.12
C ARG A 12 -3.14 21.08 1.86
N ALA A 13 -3.84 22.22 1.92
CA ALA A 13 -3.41 23.39 2.67
C ALA A 13 -3.37 23.09 4.18
N GLN A 14 -4.37 22.39 4.69
CA GLN A 14 -4.41 21.93 6.09
C GLN A 14 -3.23 21.01 6.40
N MET A 15 -2.95 20.01 5.56
CA MET A 15 -1.81 19.10 5.75
C MET A 15 -0.48 19.84 5.68
N THR A 16 -0.32 20.79 4.77
CA THR A 16 0.89 21.64 4.69
C THR A 16 1.08 22.44 5.97
N LYS A 17 0.01 23.04 6.51
CA LYS A 17 0.04 23.76 7.79
C LYS A 17 0.41 22.84 8.96
N LEU A 18 -0.18 21.64 9.03
CA LEU A 18 0.14 20.64 10.07
C LEU A 18 1.60 20.20 10.01
N LEU A 19 2.17 19.97 8.82
CA LEU A 19 3.58 19.62 8.67
C LEU A 19 4.51 20.72 9.18
N ARG A 20 4.22 21.99 8.87
CA ARG A 20 4.96 23.14 9.40
C ARG A 20 4.83 23.28 10.92
N GLN A 21 3.66 22.95 11.47
CA GLN A 21 3.45 22.95 12.94
C GLN A 21 4.26 21.85 13.62
N ARG A 22 4.39 20.66 13.01
CA ARG A 22 5.22 19.56 13.56
C ARG A 22 6.68 19.95 13.78
N GLU A 23 7.24 20.80 12.92
CA GLU A 23 8.62 21.31 13.07
C GLU A 23 8.80 22.19 14.32
N ARG A 24 7.70 22.72 14.87
CA ARG A 24 7.68 23.62 16.03
C ARG A 24 7.19 22.93 17.31
N LEU A 25 6.96 21.62 17.29
CA LEU A 25 6.54 20.88 18.47
C LEU A 25 7.65 20.90 19.53
N ALA A 26 7.26 20.95 20.80
CA ALA A 26 8.21 20.87 21.90
C ALA A 26 8.90 19.51 21.88
N PRO A 27 10.23 19.45 22.07
CA PRO A 27 10.95 18.20 22.23
C PRO A 27 10.49 17.49 23.50
N VAL A 28 10.35 16.17 23.42
CA VAL A 28 9.91 15.33 24.55
C VAL A 28 10.97 14.32 24.99
N ARG A 29 12.05 14.19 24.22
CA ARG A 29 13.13 13.23 24.47
C ARG A 29 14.45 13.77 23.90
N LEU A 30 15.54 13.58 24.62
CA LEU A 30 16.92 13.84 24.20
C LEU A 30 17.67 12.52 24.16
N GLU A 31 18.23 12.16 23.02
CA GLU A 31 19.17 11.06 22.87
C GLU A 31 20.54 11.60 22.48
N MET A 32 21.58 11.10 23.17
CA MET A 32 22.95 11.51 22.91
C MET A 32 23.82 10.26 22.72
N GLN A 33 24.73 10.29 21.76
CA GLN A 33 25.74 9.25 21.60
C GLN A 33 26.98 9.61 22.42
N GLY A 34 27.33 8.74 23.36
CA GLY A 34 28.43 8.96 24.28
C GLY A 34 28.15 9.98 25.38
N GLU A 35 29.04 10.03 26.34
CA GLU A 35 28.92 10.91 27.51
C GLU A 35 29.46 12.31 27.22
N ALA A 36 28.64 13.32 27.42
CA ALA A 36 28.99 14.73 27.35
C ALA A 36 28.15 15.53 28.35
N PRO A 37 28.44 15.43 29.67
CA PRO A 37 27.57 15.96 30.73
C PRO A 37 27.29 17.46 30.62
N ALA A 38 28.28 18.28 30.25
CA ALA A 38 28.12 19.71 30.10
C ALA A 38 27.18 20.06 28.93
N LEU A 39 27.29 19.38 27.78
CA LEU A 39 26.43 19.54 26.63
C LEU A 39 25.02 19.04 26.96
N GLN A 40 24.89 17.89 27.63
CA GLN A 40 23.60 17.36 28.08
C GLN A 40 22.86 18.35 28.99
N ALA A 41 23.52 18.88 30.01
CA ALA A 41 22.92 19.87 30.92
C ALA A 41 22.49 21.16 30.20
N MET A 42 23.28 21.60 29.22
CA MET A 42 22.94 22.77 28.40
C MET A 42 21.71 22.49 27.53
N LEU A 43 21.65 21.33 26.84
CA LEU A 43 20.54 20.94 25.99
C LEU A 43 19.25 20.75 26.78
N LEU A 44 19.31 20.08 27.95
CA LEU A 44 18.14 19.89 28.81
C LEU A 44 17.52 21.22 29.21
N ARG A 45 18.33 22.18 29.64
CA ARG A 45 17.86 23.54 29.98
C ARG A 45 17.24 24.25 28.77
N ARG A 46 17.92 24.23 27.60
CA ARG A 46 17.47 24.92 26.40
C ARG A 46 16.20 24.34 25.81
N LEU A 47 16.05 23.01 25.86
CA LEU A 47 14.90 22.26 25.35
C LEU A 47 13.77 22.13 26.38
N ARG A 48 14.00 22.56 27.63
CA ARG A 48 13.06 22.44 28.76
C ARG A 48 12.69 20.98 29.05
N LEU A 49 13.68 20.09 29.00
CA LEU A 49 13.54 18.67 29.30
C LEU A 49 14.09 18.37 30.71
N THR A 50 13.58 17.29 31.32
CA THR A 50 14.08 16.75 32.59
C THR A 50 15.17 15.69 32.35
N ALA A 51 15.86 15.29 33.40
CA ALA A 51 16.89 14.25 33.32
C ALA A 51 16.31 12.90 32.86
N GLU A 52 15.08 12.57 33.28
CA GLU A 52 14.37 11.33 32.92
C GLU A 52 14.01 11.26 31.41
N GLN A 53 14.03 12.40 30.74
CA GLN A 53 13.78 12.50 29.30
C GLN A 53 15.07 12.41 28.48
N SER A 54 16.23 12.21 29.12
CA SER A 54 17.54 12.12 28.47
C SER A 54 18.10 10.73 28.55
N TYR A 55 18.62 10.24 27.42
CA TYR A 55 19.18 8.91 27.26
C TYR A 55 20.55 9.00 26.60
N VAL A 56 21.55 8.40 27.26
CA VAL A 56 22.89 8.25 26.68
C VAL A 56 22.99 6.87 26.05
N CYS A 57 23.26 6.83 24.74
CA CYS A 57 23.36 5.62 23.94
C CYS A 57 24.83 5.33 23.61
N THR A 58 25.22 4.06 23.65
CA THR A 58 26.53 3.60 23.20
C THR A 58 26.56 3.26 21.71
N CYS A 59 25.41 3.07 21.11
CA CYS A 59 25.25 2.80 19.68
C CYS A 59 25.01 4.09 18.88
N PRO A 60 25.24 4.07 17.55
CA PRO A 60 24.90 5.18 16.67
C PRO A 60 23.41 5.53 16.73
N LEU A 61 23.09 6.82 16.88
CA LEU A 61 21.71 7.31 16.98
C LEU A 61 20.94 7.20 15.65
N VAL A 62 21.64 7.28 14.53
CA VAL A 62 21.05 7.24 13.19
C VAL A 62 21.52 5.99 12.46
N LEU A 63 20.70 4.93 12.49
CA LEU A 63 21.04 3.65 11.87
C LEU A 63 21.05 3.70 10.32
N LYS A 64 20.64 4.80 9.71
CA LYS A 64 20.71 4.98 8.24
C LYS A 64 22.13 4.88 7.67
N TYR A 65 23.17 5.04 8.50
CA TYR A 65 24.54 4.81 8.04
C TYR A 65 24.74 3.39 7.51
N ALA A 66 23.97 2.42 8.01
CA ALA A 66 24.05 1.03 7.55
C ALA A 66 23.78 0.86 6.05
N TYR A 67 23.05 1.79 5.41
CA TYR A 67 22.88 1.79 3.96
C TYR A 67 24.15 2.15 3.18
N GLN A 68 25.21 2.61 3.88
CA GLN A 68 26.52 2.91 3.27
C GLN A 68 27.47 1.73 3.34
N LEU A 69 27.09 0.65 4.05
CA LEU A 69 27.92 -0.52 4.23
C LEU A 69 27.99 -1.42 2.99
N ASP A 70 27.09 -1.22 2.03
CA ASP A 70 27.04 -1.94 0.74
C ASP A 70 28.30 -1.79 -0.12
N SER A 71 29.18 -0.83 0.22
CA SER A 71 30.48 -0.65 -0.43
C SER A 71 31.65 -1.45 0.20
N LEU A 72 31.45 -2.12 1.33
CA LEU A 72 32.53 -2.73 2.08
C LEU A 72 33.02 -4.07 1.49
N ASP A 73 32.14 -5.04 1.32
CA ASP A 73 32.47 -6.35 0.79
C ASP A 73 31.24 -6.99 0.14
N SER A 74 31.33 -7.27 -1.16
CA SER A 74 30.24 -7.89 -1.92
C SER A 74 29.88 -9.32 -1.44
N ALA A 75 30.80 -10.00 -0.78
CA ALA A 75 30.56 -11.33 -0.23
C ALA A 75 29.58 -11.33 0.95
N LEU A 76 29.37 -10.18 1.60
CA LEU A 76 28.43 -9.99 2.71
C LEU A 76 27.01 -9.69 2.24
N PHE A 77 26.78 -9.57 0.95
CA PHE A 77 25.49 -9.20 0.38
C PHE A 77 24.88 -10.36 -0.40
N TYR A 78 23.57 -10.41 -0.38
CA TYR A 78 22.85 -11.30 -1.29
C TYR A 78 23.12 -10.90 -2.74
N PRO A 79 23.18 -11.86 -3.68
CA PRO A 79 23.24 -11.55 -5.10
C PRO A 79 22.10 -10.60 -5.50
N PRO A 80 22.33 -9.65 -6.40
CA PRO A 80 21.27 -8.78 -6.90
C PRO A 80 20.12 -9.61 -7.47
N HIS A 81 18.89 -9.27 -7.09
CA HIS A 81 17.69 -9.83 -7.67
C HIS A 81 17.11 -8.81 -8.65
N ALA A 82 17.11 -9.15 -9.94
CA ALA A 82 16.53 -8.32 -10.98
C ALA A 82 15.15 -8.89 -11.34
N PRO A 83 14.05 -8.13 -11.07
CA PRO A 83 12.71 -8.54 -11.47
C PRO A 83 12.62 -8.79 -12.98
N ALA A 84 12.13 -9.95 -13.40
CA ALA A 84 12.00 -10.32 -14.80
C ALA A 84 10.68 -9.82 -15.42
N TYR A 85 10.72 -9.42 -16.67
CA TYR A 85 9.48 -9.31 -17.44
C TYR A 85 8.93 -10.73 -17.66
N PRO A 86 7.64 -11.01 -17.38
CA PRO A 86 7.10 -12.36 -17.50
C PRO A 86 7.30 -12.93 -18.90
N ALA A 87 7.96 -14.11 -19.03
CA ALA A 87 8.29 -14.71 -20.32
C ALA A 87 7.06 -15.10 -21.17
N TRP A 88 5.89 -15.21 -20.54
CA TRP A 88 4.62 -15.54 -21.19
C TRP A 88 3.84 -14.31 -21.67
N LEU A 89 4.37 -13.10 -21.46
CA LEU A 89 3.87 -11.86 -22.03
C LEU A 89 4.73 -11.43 -23.21
N ASP A 90 4.07 -11.07 -24.31
CA ASP A 90 4.73 -10.57 -25.51
C ASP A 90 4.84 -9.03 -25.43
N ARG A 91 6.04 -8.50 -25.56
CA ARG A 91 6.28 -7.04 -25.52
C ARG A 91 5.79 -6.30 -26.76
N GLU A 92 5.67 -7.01 -27.87
CA GLU A 92 5.20 -6.45 -29.15
C GLU A 92 3.66 -6.38 -29.22
N VAL A 93 2.96 -7.17 -28.39
CA VAL A 93 1.49 -7.19 -28.33
C VAL A 93 1.02 -6.20 -27.25
N PRO A 94 0.07 -5.29 -27.56
CA PRO A 94 -0.47 -4.37 -26.58
C PRO A 94 -0.99 -5.09 -25.33
N MET A 95 -0.67 -4.55 -24.14
CA MET A 95 -1.09 -5.15 -22.86
C MET A 95 -2.61 -5.31 -22.76
N TRP A 96 -3.37 -4.36 -23.32
CA TRP A 96 -4.82 -4.44 -23.39
C TRP A 96 -5.33 -5.72 -24.05
N GLU A 97 -4.72 -6.11 -25.18
CA GLU A 97 -5.11 -7.29 -25.94
C GLU A 97 -4.78 -8.57 -25.16
N GLN A 98 -3.62 -8.63 -24.53
CA GLN A 98 -3.20 -9.78 -23.74
C GLN A 98 -4.10 -9.97 -22.52
N ILE A 99 -4.45 -8.90 -21.82
CA ILE A 99 -5.33 -8.96 -20.64
C ILE A 99 -6.76 -9.38 -21.03
N ARG A 100 -7.23 -8.99 -22.21
CA ARG A 100 -8.54 -9.45 -22.71
C ARG A 100 -8.59 -10.95 -23.02
N GLN A 101 -7.47 -11.55 -23.36
CA GLN A 101 -7.39 -12.99 -23.65
C GLN A 101 -7.34 -13.82 -22.37
N ARG A 102 -6.64 -13.32 -21.34
CA ARG A 102 -6.51 -13.97 -20.03
C ARG A 102 -6.08 -12.97 -18.96
N ASP A 103 -6.43 -13.25 -17.73
CA ASP A 103 -5.94 -12.50 -16.58
C ASP A 103 -4.42 -12.57 -16.49
N VAL A 104 -3.80 -11.46 -16.10
CA VAL A 104 -2.36 -11.33 -15.91
C VAL A 104 -2.09 -11.14 -14.42
N LEU A 105 -1.53 -12.15 -13.77
CA LEU A 105 -1.10 -12.07 -12.38
C LEU A 105 0.42 -11.87 -12.31
N LEU A 106 0.84 -10.70 -11.84
CA LEU A 106 2.24 -10.42 -11.54
C LEU A 106 2.51 -10.75 -10.06
N VAL A 107 3.63 -11.39 -9.82
CA VAL A 107 4.12 -11.76 -8.47
C VAL A 107 5.42 -11.00 -8.23
N TYR A 108 5.38 -10.00 -7.38
CA TYR A 108 6.56 -9.25 -7.00
C TYR A 108 7.32 -9.98 -5.88
N PRO A 109 8.64 -9.84 -5.81
CA PRO A 109 9.55 -9.09 -6.66
C PRO A 109 10.09 -9.87 -7.88
N ASP A 110 9.62 -11.11 -8.10
CA ASP A 110 10.13 -11.95 -9.18
C ASP A 110 9.73 -11.38 -10.56
N HIS A 111 8.48 -10.95 -10.68
CA HIS A 111 8.04 -10.24 -11.86
C HIS A 111 8.27 -8.73 -11.73
N SER A 112 8.66 -8.10 -12.84
CA SER A 112 8.78 -6.67 -12.95
C SER A 112 7.39 -5.99 -12.92
N MET A 113 7.33 -4.76 -12.40
CA MET A 113 6.16 -3.90 -12.53
C MET A 113 5.96 -3.35 -13.96
N GLN A 114 6.92 -3.59 -14.85
CA GLN A 114 6.92 -3.03 -16.19
C GLN A 114 5.65 -3.33 -17.01
N PRO A 115 5.03 -4.54 -16.99
CA PRO A 115 3.77 -4.78 -17.70
C PRO A 115 2.64 -3.84 -17.29
N PHE A 116 2.53 -3.49 -16.02
CA PHE A 116 1.56 -2.49 -15.55
C PHE A 116 1.90 -1.08 -16.03
N LEU A 117 3.18 -0.69 -16.02
CA LEU A 117 3.63 0.59 -16.55
C LEU A 117 3.40 0.69 -18.06
N ASP A 118 3.61 -0.40 -18.80
CA ASP A 118 3.33 -0.48 -20.23
C ASP A 118 1.83 -0.33 -20.51
N LEU A 119 0.96 -0.95 -19.70
CA LEU A 119 -0.49 -0.75 -19.78
C LEU A 119 -0.86 0.73 -19.59
N LEU A 120 -0.32 1.39 -18.58
CA LEU A 120 -0.59 2.83 -18.34
C LEU A 120 -0.08 3.69 -19.49
N ARG A 121 1.15 3.47 -19.95
CA ARG A 121 1.76 4.19 -21.07
C ARG A 121 0.95 4.04 -22.36
N GLN A 122 0.58 2.80 -22.69
CA GLN A 122 -0.23 2.50 -23.87
C GLN A 122 -1.63 3.12 -23.75
N SER A 123 -2.26 3.04 -22.57
CA SER A 123 -3.57 3.66 -22.32
C SER A 123 -3.53 5.18 -22.39
N ALA A 124 -2.43 5.83 -22.00
CA ALA A 124 -2.27 7.26 -22.13
C ALA A 124 -2.26 7.70 -23.62
N ALA A 125 -1.71 6.89 -24.51
CA ALA A 125 -1.60 7.16 -25.94
C ALA A 125 -2.80 6.68 -26.77
N ASP A 126 -3.54 5.65 -26.32
CA ASP A 126 -4.65 5.06 -27.08
C ASP A 126 -5.86 6.02 -27.17
N PRO A 127 -6.26 6.48 -28.38
CA PRO A 127 -7.40 7.40 -28.53
C PRO A 127 -8.74 6.78 -28.12
N ALA A 128 -8.85 5.45 -28.07
CA ALA A 128 -10.06 4.77 -27.64
C ALA A 128 -10.20 4.74 -26.09
N VAL A 129 -9.13 4.91 -25.32
CA VAL A 129 -9.21 5.06 -23.87
C VAL A 129 -9.81 6.40 -23.52
N VAL A 130 -10.91 6.38 -22.75
CA VAL A 130 -11.67 7.57 -22.36
C VAL A 130 -11.42 8.01 -20.92
N SER A 131 -11.08 7.06 -20.02
CA SER A 131 -10.78 7.42 -18.64
C SER A 131 -9.81 6.46 -17.98
N ILE A 132 -9.06 7.00 -16.98
CA ILE A 132 -8.21 6.25 -16.06
C ILE A 132 -8.55 6.73 -14.64
N GLN A 133 -8.91 5.79 -13.77
CA GLN A 133 -9.17 6.05 -12.34
C GLN A 133 -8.20 5.24 -11.51
N MET A 134 -7.53 5.86 -10.53
CA MET A 134 -6.48 5.19 -9.79
C MET A 134 -6.39 5.69 -8.34
N THR A 135 -6.05 4.79 -7.41
CA THR A 135 -5.69 5.15 -6.04
C THR A 135 -4.19 5.33 -5.91
N ILE A 136 -3.72 6.31 -5.14
CA ILE A 136 -2.31 6.51 -4.84
C ILE A 136 -2.13 6.65 -3.33
N TYR A 137 -1.33 5.74 -2.75
CA TYR A 137 -0.90 5.80 -1.35
C TYR A 137 0.56 6.22 -1.23
N ARG A 138 1.45 5.60 -1.99
CA ARG A 138 2.89 5.90 -2.07
C ARG A 138 3.40 5.60 -3.47
N VAL A 139 4.14 6.52 -4.03
CA VAL A 139 4.85 6.37 -5.30
C VAL A 139 6.33 6.73 -5.14
N ALA A 140 7.15 6.34 -6.09
CA ALA A 140 8.57 6.70 -6.10
C ALA A 140 8.77 8.21 -6.31
N GLY A 141 9.90 8.76 -5.85
CA GLY A 141 10.21 10.20 -5.99
C GLY A 141 10.29 10.67 -7.45
N LYS A 142 10.57 9.77 -8.40
CA LYS A 142 10.41 9.97 -9.86
C LYS A 142 9.56 8.81 -10.36
N SER A 143 8.24 8.94 -10.27
CA SER A 143 7.32 7.85 -10.57
C SER A 143 6.90 7.85 -12.04
N ALA A 144 7.12 6.71 -12.72
CA ALA A 144 6.58 6.48 -14.07
C ALA A 144 5.05 6.48 -14.07
N VAL A 145 4.41 6.05 -12.97
CA VAL A 145 2.96 6.07 -12.81
C VAL A 145 2.42 7.50 -12.91
N ILE A 146 2.97 8.45 -12.13
CA ILE A 146 2.56 9.86 -12.19
C ILE A 146 2.75 10.41 -13.61
N LYS A 147 3.92 10.18 -14.20
CA LYS A 147 4.21 10.62 -15.57
C LYS A 147 3.16 10.13 -16.58
N HIS A 148 2.75 8.87 -16.49
CA HIS A 148 1.76 8.32 -17.44
C HIS A 148 0.35 8.81 -17.17
N LEU A 149 -0.03 9.10 -15.92
CA LEU A 149 -1.32 9.71 -15.59
C LEU A 149 -1.39 11.16 -16.09
N CYS A 150 -0.34 11.96 -15.90
CA CYS A 150 -0.25 13.31 -16.46
C CYS A 150 -0.36 13.28 -17.99
N ALA A 151 0.43 12.43 -18.66
CA ALA A 151 0.36 12.28 -20.12
C ALA A 151 -1.03 11.83 -20.61
N ALA A 152 -1.75 11.01 -19.85
CA ALA A 152 -3.12 10.64 -20.18
C ALA A 152 -4.06 11.83 -20.12
N ALA A 153 -3.98 12.68 -19.09
CA ALA A 153 -4.79 13.89 -18.96
C ALA A 153 -4.47 14.90 -20.07
N GLU A 154 -3.19 15.14 -20.34
CA GLU A 154 -2.72 16.00 -21.44
C GLU A 154 -3.21 15.51 -22.81
N ASN A 155 -3.36 14.20 -22.99
CA ASN A 155 -3.98 13.59 -24.18
C ASN A 155 -5.52 13.57 -24.16
N GLY A 156 -6.15 14.37 -23.29
CA GLY A 156 -7.60 14.58 -23.24
C GLY A 156 -8.41 13.47 -22.58
N LYS A 157 -7.79 12.57 -21.80
CA LYS A 157 -8.52 11.52 -21.08
C LYS A 157 -9.01 12.03 -19.74
N ALA A 158 -10.17 11.54 -19.29
CA ALA A 158 -10.67 11.82 -17.95
C ALA A 158 -9.86 11.02 -16.91
N VAL A 159 -8.89 11.67 -16.28
CA VAL A 159 -8.03 11.04 -15.26
C VAL A 159 -8.51 11.46 -13.88
N THR A 160 -8.87 10.49 -13.03
CA THR A 160 -9.23 10.72 -11.62
C THR A 160 -8.29 9.95 -10.71
N VAL A 161 -7.65 10.65 -9.80
CA VAL A 161 -6.68 10.07 -8.87
C VAL A 161 -7.11 10.31 -7.43
N LEU A 162 -7.33 9.23 -6.69
CA LEU A 162 -7.57 9.28 -5.25
C LEU A 162 -6.22 9.22 -4.54
N VAL A 163 -5.82 10.34 -3.92
CA VAL A 163 -4.53 10.49 -3.24
C VAL A 163 -4.72 10.43 -1.72
N GLU A 164 -3.95 9.58 -1.03
CA GLU A 164 -3.90 9.54 0.43
C GLU A 164 -2.82 10.50 0.94
N LEU A 165 -3.22 11.67 1.43
CA LEU A 165 -2.29 12.68 1.96
C LEU A 165 -1.67 12.30 3.31
N ARG A 166 -2.32 11.42 4.08
CA ARG A 166 -1.87 11.00 5.42
C ARG A 166 -0.97 9.76 5.38
N ALA A 167 -0.32 9.50 4.24
CA ALA A 167 0.66 8.43 4.11
C ALA A 167 1.88 8.75 4.97
N ARG A 168 2.03 8.08 6.12
CA ARG A 168 3.05 8.36 7.12
C ARG A 168 4.45 8.41 6.51
N PHE A 169 5.20 9.49 6.74
CA PHE A 169 6.53 9.81 6.19
C PHE A 169 6.59 10.15 4.69
N ASP A 170 5.45 10.16 3.99
CA ASP A 170 5.37 10.54 2.57
C ASP A 170 4.41 11.71 2.31
N GLU A 171 3.93 12.36 3.37
CA GLU A 171 2.95 13.45 3.29
C GLU A 171 3.41 14.57 2.35
N GLY A 172 4.68 14.99 2.46
CA GLY A 172 5.26 16.05 1.61
C GLY A 172 5.33 15.65 0.14
N ASN A 173 5.72 14.40 -0.14
CA ASN A 173 5.76 13.87 -1.51
C ASN A 173 4.36 13.80 -2.11
N ASN A 174 3.37 13.31 -1.36
CA ASN A 174 2.01 13.17 -1.84
C ASN A 174 1.35 14.52 -2.11
N ILE A 175 1.67 15.56 -1.33
CA ILE A 175 1.25 16.95 -1.61
C ILE A 175 1.82 17.44 -2.94
N THR A 176 3.11 17.15 -3.20
CA THR A 176 3.79 17.54 -4.45
C THR A 176 3.17 16.84 -5.66
N TRP A 177 2.93 15.51 -5.55
CA TRP A 177 2.30 14.74 -6.62
C TRP A 177 0.86 15.13 -6.89
N ALA A 178 0.07 15.44 -5.83
CA ALA A 178 -1.28 15.92 -6.01
C ALA A 178 -1.31 17.21 -6.86
N ARG A 179 -0.37 18.14 -6.59
CA ARG A 179 -0.24 19.38 -7.36
C ARG A 179 0.16 19.11 -8.82
N GLU A 180 1.15 18.26 -9.06
CA GLU A 180 1.60 17.91 -10.42
C GLU A 180 0.47 17.28 -11.24
N LEU A 181 -0.30 16.39 -10.63
CA LEU A 181 -1.48 15.78 -11.27
C LEU A 181 -2.55 16.82 -11.61
N GLU A 182 -2.85 17.75 -10.68
CA GLU A 182 -3.83 18.84 -10.91
C GLU A 182 -3.37 19.78 -12.04
N GLU A 183 -2.09 20.17 -12.04
CA GLU A 183 -1.48 21.01 -13.08
C GLU A 183 -1.55 20.36 -14.47
N ALA A 184 -1.47 19.03 -14.55
CA ALA A 184 -1.63 18.26 -15.80
C ALA A 184 -3.11 18.07 -16.22
N GLY A 185 -4.09 18.54 -15.42
CA GLY A 185 -5.51 18.40 -15.71
C GLY A 185 -6.17 17.14 -15.14
N CYS A 186 -5.50 16.39 -14.26
CA CYS A 186 -6.12 15.28 -13.54
C CYS A 186 -7.10 15.82 -12.47
N ARG A 187 -8.20 15.11 -12.26
CA ARG A 187 -9.07 15.31 -11.09
C ARG A 187 -8.46 14.59 -9.90
N VAL A 188 -7.95 15.34 -8.94
CA VAL A 188 -7.47 14.77 -7.67
C VAL A 188 -8.60 14.79 -6.65
N ILE A 189 -8.81 13.65 -5.98
CA ILE A 189 -9.73 13.50 -4.86
C ILE A 189 -8.98 12.93 -3.67
N TYR A 190 -9.47 13.21 -2.47
CA TYR A 190 -8.89 12.74 -1.23
C TYR A 190 -9.84 11.76 -0.55
N GLY A 191 -9.26 10.82 0.19
CA GLY A 191 -10.05 9.80 0.89
C GLY A 191 -10.98 10.39 1.95
N PRO A 192 -12.03 9.63 2.36
CA PRO A 192 -13.00 10.08 3.35
C PRO A 192 -12.37 10.48 4.67
N ALA A 193 -12.96 11.49 5.34
CA ALA A 193 -12.50 11.94 6.65
C ALA A 193 -12.51 10.79 7.67
N GLY A 194 -11.49 10.72 8.52
CA GLY A 194 -11.35 9.67 9.54
C GLY A 194 -10.81 8.32 9.05
N TYR A 195 -10.72 8.10 7.73
CA TYR A 195 -10.21 6.86 7.13
C TYR A 195 -8.97 7.12 6.29
N LYS A 196 -8.21 6.04 6.01
CA LYS A 196 -7.10 6.06 5.05
C LYS A 196 -7.44 5.18 3.87
N CYS A 197 -7.28 5.71 2.67
CA CYS A 197 -7.39 4.91 1.47
C CYS A 197 -6.09 4.14 1.25
N HIS A 198 -6.11 2.84 1.55
CA HIS A 198 -4.95 1.95 1.38
C HIS A 198 -5.14 0.91 0.26
N GLY A 199 -6.29 0.88 -0.39
CA GLY A 199 -6.56 0.03 -1.56
C GLY A 199 -5.64 0.41 -2.75
N LYS A 200 -5.27 -0.57 -3.56
CA LYS A 200 -4.51 -0.39 -4.79
C LYS A 200 -5.38 -0.90 -5.93
N ILE A 201 -6.02 0.04 -6.60
CA ILE A 201 -6.88 -0.23 -7.75
C ILE A 201 -6.65 0.82 -8.85
N CYS A 202 -6.56 0.34 -10.08
CA CYS A 202 -6.54 1.16 -11.28
C CYS A 202 -7.61 0.64 -12.24
N LEU A 203 -8.53 1.49 -12.66
CA LEU A 203 -9.59 1.17 -13.61
C LEU A 203 -9.38 2.00 -14.88
N ILE A 204 -9.22 1.32 -16.01
CA ILE A 204 -9.06 1.94 -17.33
C ILE A 204 -10.31 1.62 -18.14
N THR A 205 -10.95 2.65 -18.71
CA THR A 205 -12.15 2.52 -19.53
C THR A 205 -11.82 2.85 -20.98
N ARG A 206 -12.20 1.98 -21.89
CA ARG A 206 -12.02 2.12 -23.34
C ARG A 206 -13.35 2.11 -24.04
N LYS A 207 -13.53 3.00 -25.01
CA LYS A 207 -14.70 3.05 -25.86
C LYS A 207 -14.51 2.09 -27.05
N GLU A 208 -15.44 1.18 -27.21
CA GLU A 208 -15.48 0.23 -28.32
C GLU A 208 -16.65 0.54 -29.24
N LYS A 209 -16.71 -0.10 -30.41
CA LYS A 209 -17.85 0.06 -31.34
C LYS A 209 -19.19 -0.32 -30.71
N THR A 210 -19.18 -1.30 -29.81
CA THR A 210 -20.39 -1.88 -29.20
C THR A 210 -20.60 -1.46 -27.74
N GLY A 211 -19.88 -0.44 -27.25
CA GLY A 211 -20.02 0.04 -25.87
C GLY A 211 -18.69 0.30 -25.17
N LEU A 212 -18.62 0.06 -23.88
CA LEU A 212 -17.44 0.26 -23.08
C LEU A 212 -16.78 -1.08 -22.73
N SER A 213 -15.48 -1.11 -22.74
CA SER A 213 -14.66 -2.19 -22.20
C SER A 213 -13.74 -1.67 -21.11
N TYR A 214 -13.30 -2.57 -20.25
CA TYR A 214 -12.55 -2.21 -19.03
C TYR A 214 -11.36 -3.12 -18.86
N VAL A 215 -10.30 -2.56 -18.29
CA VAL A 215 -9.23 -3.31 -17.65
C VAL A 215 -9.09 -2.77 -16.24
N THR A 216 -9.12 -3.66 -15.27
CA THR A 216 -8.92 -3.34 -13.85
C THR A 216 -7.64 -3.97 -13.37
N GLN A 217 -6.79 -3.18 -12.72
CA GLN A 217 -5.66 -3.71 -11.96
C GLN A 217 -5.96 -3.58 -10.47
N ILE A 218 -5.68 -4.65 -9.70
CA ILE A 218 -5.81 -4.69 -8.25
C ILE A 218 -4.50 -5.24 -7.69
N GLY A 219 -3.94 -4.56 -6.68
CA GLY A 219 -2.68 -4.95 -6.08
C GLY A 219 -2.71 -5.00 -4.56
N THR A 220 -1.84 -5.82 -3.98
CA THR A 220 -1.54 -5.82 -2.54
C THR A 220 -0.45 -4.81 -2.21
N GLY A 221 0.49 -4.55 -3.13
CA GLY A 221 1.62 -3.63 -3.00
C GLY A 221 1.35 -2.22 -3.54
N ASN A 222 2.11 -1.24 -3.06
CA ASN A 222 2.03 0.14 -3.54
C ASN A 222 2.52 0.27 -4.99
N TYR A 223 2.07 1.30 -5.69
CA TYR A 223 2.55 1.66 -7.02
C TYR A 223 3.92 2.35 -6.95
N ASN A 224 4.92 1.57 -6.53
CA ASN A 224 6.27 2.05 -6.33
C ASN A 224 7.26 0.99 -6.81
N GLU A 225 7.99 1.30 -7.86
CA GLU A 225 8.90 0.40 -8.57
C GLU A 225 10.01 -0.14 -7.65
N LYS A 226 10.47 0.69 -6.70
CA LYS A 226 11.51 0.29 -5.73
C LYS A 226 10.97 -0.73 -4.73
N THR A 227 9.78 -0.50 -4.19
CA THR A 227 9.19 -1.44 -3.22
C THR A 227 8.69 -2.71 -3.89
N ALA A 228 8.24 -2.65 -5.15
CA ALA A 228 7.90 -3.84 -5.93
C ALA A 228 9.10 -4.76 -6.20
N ALA A 229 10.32 -4.22 -6.20
CA ALA A 229 11.56 -5.00 -6.30
C ALA A 229 12.05 -5.59 -4.96
N LEU A 230 11.35 -5.32 -3.84
CA LEU A 230 11.79 -5.71 -2.49
C LEU A 230 10.78 -6.58 -1.74
N TYR A 231 9.48 -6.35 -1.94
CA TYR A 231 8.42 -7.02 -1.17
C TYR A 231 7.64 -7.99 -2.02
N THR A 232 7.20 -9.09 -1.39
CA THR A 232 6.29 -10.02 -2.01
C THR A 232 4.88 -9.44 -2.04
N ASP A 233 4.41 -9.14 -3.24
CA ASP A 233 3.08 -8.60 -3.50
C ASP A 233 2.48 -9.21 -4.77
N PHE A 234 1.16 -9.13 -4.89
CA PHE A 234 0.44 -9.53 -6.09
C PHE A 234 -0.11 -8.31 -6.83
N SER A 235 -0.15 -8.40 -8.14
CA SER A 235 -0.83 -7.43 -9.01
C SER A 235 -1.61 -8.16 -10.08
N LEU A 236 -2.93 -8.15 -9.97
CA LEU A 236 -3.85 -8.75 -10.92
C LEU A 236 -4.30 -7.70 -11.93
N LEU A 237 -4.11 -7.97 -13.23
CA LEU A 237 -4.68 -7.19 -14.32
C LEU A 237 -5.74 -8.07 -15.00
N THR A 238 -6.98 -7.59 -15.07
CA THR A 238 -8.11 -8.39 -15.55
C THR A 238 -9.09 -7.58 -16.38
N ALA A 239 -9.74 -8.22 -17.34
CA ALA A 239 -10.86 -7.68 -18.10
C ALA A 239 -12.21 -8.20 -17.60
N ASP A 240 -12.27 -8.78 -16.40
CA ASP A 240 -13.51 -9.27 -15.77
C ASP A 240 -14.49 -8.11 -15.56
N ARG A 241 -15.68 -8.25 -16.15
CA ARG A 241 -16.71 -7.20 -16.12
C ARG A 241 -17.29 -6.97 -14.71
N THR A 242 -17.36 -7.98 -13.88
CA THR A 242 -17.88 -7.86 -12.52
C THR A 242 -16.90 -7.07 -11.65
N ILE A 243 -15.60 -7.38 -11.76
CA ILE A 243 -14.55 -6.63 -11.07
C ILE A 243 -14.53 -5.17 -11.58
N ALA A 244 -14.71 -4.96 -12.88
CA ALA A 244 -14.77 -3.61 -13.45
C ALA A 244 -15.99 -2.81 -12.94
N ALA A 245 -17.16 -3.45 -12.84
CA ALA A 245 -18.36 -2.83 -12.27
C ALA A 245 -18.15 -2.43 -10.80
N ASP A 246 -17.52 -3.29 -10.02
CA ASP A 246 -17.11 -2.98 -8.64
C ASP A 246 -16.12 -1.82 -8.59
N GLY A 247 -15.15 -1.77 -9.51
CA GLY A 247 -14.20 -0.67 -9.63
C GLY A 247 -14.90 0.67 -9.94
N VAL A 248 -15.87 0.68 -10.85
CA VAL A 248 -16.70 1.86 -11.14
C VAL A 248 -17.45 2.30 -9.88
N ALA A 249 -18.13 1.36 -9.20
CA ALA A 249 -18.87 1.65 -7.97
C ALA A 249 -17.94 2.17 -6.86
N PHE A 250 -16.74 1.58 -6.72
CA PHE A 250 -15.75 2.02 -5.75
C PHE A 250 -15.35 3.50 -5.97
N PHE A 251 -14.98 3.88 -7.18
CA PHE A 251 -14.60 5.27 -7.45
C PHE A 251 -15.77 6.24 -7.32
N GLN A 252 -16.99 5.85 -7.70
CA GLN A 252 -18.20 6.65 -7.49
C GLN A 252 -18.46 6.88 -6.00
N ASN A 253 -18.37 5.82 -5.19
CA ASN A 253 -18.54 5.90 -3.75
C ASN A 253 -17.47 6.77 -3.07
N MET A 254 -16.22 6.67 -3.53
CA MET A 254 -15.14 7.51 -3.00
C MET A 254 -15.32 8.99 -3.34
N LEU A 255 -15.91 9.31 -4.49
CA LEU A 255 -16.20 10.69 -4.88
C LEU A 255 -17.21 11.38 -3.96
N ILE A 256 -18.15 10.63 -3.40
CA ILE A 256 -19.20 11.14 -2.49
C ILE A 256 -18.93 10.77 -1.02
N GLY A 257 -17.79 10.13 -0.71
CA GLY A 257 -17.43 9.75 0.65
C GLY A 257 -18.28 8.60 1.23
N ASP A 258 -18.99 7.82 0.39
CA ASP A 258 -19.79 6.68 0.87
C ASP A 258 -18.91 5.43 1.06
N LEU A 259 -18.76 5.01 2.32
CA LEU A 259 -18.03 3.80 2.69
C LEU A 259 -18.91 2.54 2.75
N ARG A 260 -20.23 2.66 2.57
CA ARG A 260 -21.20 1.57 2.71
C ARG A 260 -21.55 0.88 1.39
N GLY A 261 -20.79 1.16 0.34
CA GLY A 261 -21.00 0.56 -0.97
C GLY A 261 -21.00 -0.97 -0.95
N SER A 262 -21.84 -1.58 -1.79
CA SER A 262 -21.89 -3.03 -1.99
C SER A 262 -21.13 -3.42 -3.26
N TYR A 263 -20.40 -4.51 -3.20
CA TYR A 263 -19.52 -4.98 -4.28
C TYR A 263 -19.76 -6.48 -4.53
N GLY A 264 -19.67 -6.91 -5.78
CA GLY A 264 -19.93 -8.29 -6.17
C GLY A 264 -18.74 -9.23 -5.91
N LYS A 265 -17.53 -8.80 -6.26
CA LYS A 265 -16.29 -9.56 -6.09
C LYS A 265 -15.26 -8.87 -5.21
N LEU A 266 -15.20 -7.54 -5.22
CA LEU A 266 -14.25 -6.81 -4.39
C LEU A 266 -14.66 -6.83 -2.92
N LEU A 267 -13.70 -7.08 -2.04
CA LEU A 267 -13.87 -6.97 -0.61
C LEU A 267 -13.27 -5.62 -0.16
N VAL A 268 -14.14 -4.72 0.30
CA VAL A 268 -13.73 -3.37 0.68
C VAL A 268 -13.91 -3.18 2.20
N ALA A 269 -12.83 -2.82 2.88
CA ALA A 269 -12.89 -2.41 4.27
C ALA A 269 -13.49 -0.98 4.38
N PRO A 270 -14.27 -0.66 5.44
CA PRO A 270 -14.54 -1.50 6.63
C PRO A 270 -15.74 -2.45 6.50
N VAL A 271 -16.46 -2.44 5.37
CA VAL A 271 -17.79 -3.08 5.27
C VAL A 271 -17.72 -4.59 5.05
N SER A 272 -17.04 -5.05 3.99
CA SER A 272 -17.17 -6.46 3.56
C SER A 272 -15.93 -7.33 3.82
N LEU A 273 -14.73 -6.73 3.92
CA LEU A 273 -13.48 -7.49 3.98
C LEU A 273 -13.42 -8.41 5.22
N LYS A 274 -13.60 -7.86 6.42
CA LYS A 274 -13.46 -8.60 7.68
C LYS A 274 -14.47 -9.75 7.77
N GLN A 275 -15.74 -9.46 7.53
CA GLN A 275 -16.82 -10.46 7.65
C GLN A 275 -16.64 -11.60 6.62
N THR A 276 -16.14 -11.30 5.45
CA THR A 276 -15.88 -12.33 4.44
C THR A 276 -14.67 -13.18 4.82
N LEU A 277 -13.61 -12.59 5.36
CA LEU A 277 -12.47 -13.35 5.87
C LEU A 277 -12.88 -14.31 7.00
N LEU A 278 -13.69 -13.86 7.96
CA LEU A 278 -14.22 -14.72 9.03
C LEU A 278 -15.01 -15.89 8.47
N ARG A 279 -15.91 -15.66 7.50
CA ARG A 279 -16.67 -16.74 6.83
C ARG A 279 -15.77 -17.71 6.05
N LEU A 280 -14.70 -17.24 5.42
CA LEU A 280 -13.74 -18.11 4.74
C LEU A 280 -13.00 -18.99 5.74
N ILE A 281 -12.62 -18.45 6.89
CA ILE A 281 -12.02 -19.23 7.99
C ILE A 281 -13.03 -20.27 8.54
N ASP A 282 -14.30 -19.90 8.71
CA ASP A 282 -15.36 -20.85 9.08
C ASP A 282 -15.47 -22.02 8.08
N GLY A 283 -15.32 -21.72 6.79
CA GLY A 283 -15.28 -22.74 5.75
C GLY A 283 -14.11 -23.72 5.90
N GLU A 284 -12.96 -23.26 6.34
CA GLU A 284 -11.82 -24.14 6.63
C GLU A 284 -11.99 -24.89 7.95
N ILE A 285 -12.57 -24.26 8.99
CA ILE A 285 -12.93 -24.90 10.25
C ILE A 285 -13.85 -26.11 9.99
N ALA A 286 -14.85 -25.97 9.13
CA ALA A 286 -15.76 -27.06 8.77
C ALA A 286 -15.06 -28.25 8.08
N ARG A 287 -13.83 -28.08 7.58
CA ARG A 287 -13.02 -29.15 6.99
C ARG A 287 -12.16 -29.90 7.99
N GLY A 288 -12.02 -29.35 9.23
CA GLY A 288 -11.20 -29.93 10.29
C GLY A 288 -9.73 -30.06 9.88
N ASP A 289 -9.13 -31.23 10.05
CA ASP A 289 -7.74 -31.56 9.74
C ASP A 289 -7.38 -31.47 8.23
N ARG A 290 -8.40 -31.42 7.36
CA ARG A 290 -8.22 -31.19 5.92
C ARG A 290 -8.22 -29.69 5.56
N GLY A 291 -8.56 -28.82 6.52
CA GLY A 291 -8.54 -27.37 6.33
C GLY A 291 -7.13 -26.83 6.34
N ARG A 292 -6.89 -25.78 5.53
CA ARG A 292 -5.60 -25.10 5.47
C ARG A 292 -5.76 -23.61 5.26
N ILE A 293 -5.09 -22.82 6.06
CA ILE A 293 -5.06 -21.36 5.97
C ILE A 293 -3.62 -20.90 5.81
N ILE A 294 -3.34 -20.10 4.79
CA ILE A 294 -2.06 -19.41 4.59
C ILE A 294 -2.35 -17.92 4.49
N LEU A 295 -1.79 -17.12 5.39
CA LEU A 295 -1.96 -15.67 5.39
C LEU A 295 -0.60 -15.00 5.40
N LYS A 296 -0.36 -14.09 4.44
CA LYS A 296 0.76 -13.16 4.47
C LYS A 296 0.25 -11.75 4.73
N THR A 297 0.74 -11.14 5.80
CA THR A 297 0.25 -9.84 6.28
C THR A 297 1.40 -8.97 6.77
N ASN A 298 1.17 -7.65 6.82
CA ASN A 298 2.11 -6.73 7.46
C ASN A 298 2.06 -6.84 9.00
N ALA A 299 0.86 -7.09 9.55
CA ALA A 299 0.63 -7.22 10.99
C ALA A 299 -0.59 -8.09 11.25
N VAL A 300 -0.64 -8.74 12.40
CA VAL A 300 -1.78 -9.49 12.94
C VAL A 300 -2.13 -8.88 14.29
N THR A 301 -3.09 -7.96 14.31
CA THR A 301 -3.47 -7.18 15.49
C THR A 301 -4.98 -7.14 15.75
N GLU A 302 -5.79 -7.59 14.79
CA GLU A 302 -7.23 -7.59 14.90
C GLU A 302 -7.70 -8.77 15.74
N ARG A 303 -8.34 -8.48 16.89
CA ARG A 303 -8.66 -9.47 17.93
C ARG A 303 -9.58 -10.57 17.42
N GLU A 304 -10.66 -10.22 16.75
CA GLU A 304 -11.65 -11.20 16.30
C GLU A 304 -11.07 -12.19 15.27
N LEU A 305 -10.17 -11.71 14.39
CA LEU A 305 -9.42 -12.59 13.48
C LEU A 305 -8.44 -13.49 14.23
N ILE A 306 -7.77 -12.98 15.27
CA ILE A 306 -6.87 -13.78 16.11
C ILE A 306 -7.64 -14.89 16.82
N ASP A 307 -8.78 -14.55 17.44
CA ASP A 307 -9.64 -15.52 18.12
C ASP A 307 -10.17 -16.57 17.13
N LYS A 308 -10.56 -16.16 15.92
CA LYS A 308 -11.05 -17.07 14.87
C LYS A 308 -9.94 -17.99 14.32
N LEU A 309 -8.71 -17.52 14.21
CA LEU A 309 -7.56 -18.36 13.83
C LEU A 309 -7.21 -19.38 14.92
N ALA A 310 -7.35 -19.02 16.20
CA ALA A 310 -7.19 -19.95 17.31
C ALA A 310 -8.29 -21.03 17.29
N GLU A 311 -9.54 -20.66 17.03
CA GLU A 311 -10.65 -21.60 16.82
C GLU A 311 -10.36 -22.57 15.67
N ALA A 312 -9.84 -22.08 14.54
CA ALA A 312 -9.44 -22.91 13.42
C ALA A 312 -8.36 -23.92 13.81
N SER A 313 -7.36 -23.51 14.58
CA SER A 313 -6.31 -24.40 15.10
C SER A 313 -6.90 -25.49 16.00
N GLN A 314 -7.83 -25.14 16.91
CA GLN A 314 -8.51 -26.09 17.80
C GLN A 314 -9.38 -27.11 17.02
N ALA A 315 -9.92 -26.70 15.89
CA ALA A 315 -10.66 -27.57 14.98
C ALA A 315 -9.76 -28.49 14.11
N GLY A 316 -8.43 -28.42 14.27
CA GLY A 316 -7.46 -29.23 13.53
C GLY A 316 -6.95 -28.60 12.23
N VAL A 317 -7.41 -27.38 11.88
CA VAL A 317 -6.95 -26.67 10.67
C VAL A 317 -5.49 -26.27 10.81
N ARG A 318 -4.70 -26.56 9.77
CA ARG A 318 -3.33 -26.07 9.70
C ARG A 318 -3.31 -24.59 9.28
N VAL A 319 -2.65 -23.74 10.09
CA VAL A 319 -2.55 -22.29 9.86
C VAL A 319 -1.09 -21.88 9.74
N ASP A 320 -0.70 -21.38 8.58
CA ASP A 320 0.63 -20.85 8.30
C ASP A 320 0.53 -19.32 8.15
N LEU A 321 1.09 -18.55 9.09
CA LEU A 321 1.12 -17.10 9.07
C LEU A 321 2.50 -16.59 8.69
N ILE A 322 2.56 -15.69 7.70
CA ILE A 322 3.78 -14.97 7.30
C ILE A 322 3.56 -13.51 7.68
N VAL A 323 4.19 -13.06 8.77
CA VAL A 323 3.94 -11.75 9.36
C VAL A 323 5.21 -10.90 9.32
N ARG A 324 5.16 -9.76 8.62
CA ARG A 324 6.34 -8.89 8.47
C ARG A 324 6.68 -8.09 9.73
N GLY A 325 5.69 -7.70 10.51
CA GLY A 325 5.84 -6.81 11.66
C GLY A 325 5.12 -7.31 12.90
N ILE A 326 4.24 -6.51 13.47
CA ILE A 326 3.56 -6.80 14.73
C ILE A 326 2.67 -8.04 14.59
N CYS A 327 2.87 -9.03 15.49
CA CYS A 327 2.02 -10.20 15.62
C CYS A 327 1.54 -10.30 17.07
N CYS A 328 0.22 -10.13 17.30
CA CYS A 328 -0.41 -10.27 18.61
C CYS A 328 -0.93 -11.69 18.87
N LEU A 329 -0.72 -12.62 17.93
CA LEU A 329 -1.03 -14.04 18.10
C LEU A 329 0.23 -14.80 18.53
N LEU A 330 0.13 -15.59 19.59
CA LEU A 330 1.19 -16.46 20.07
C LEU A 330 0.93 -17.88 19.52
N PRO A 331 1.82 -18.44 18.66
CA PRO A 331 1.67 -19.77 18.10
C PRO A 331 2.12 -20.85 19.08
N GLY A 332 1.69 -22.09 18.86
CA GLY A 332 2.17 -23.28 19.58
C GLY A 332 1.71 -23.38 21.04
N ILE A 333 0.64 -22.68 21.44
CA ILE A 333 0.09 -22.81 22.78
C ILE A 333 -0.78 -24.08 22.85
N PRO A 334 -0.44 -25.05 23.73
CA PRO A 334 -1.15 -26.32 23.85
C PRO A 334 -2.67 -26.15 24.04
N GLY A 335 -3.45 -26.87 23.25
CA GLY A 335 -4.91 -26.84 23.25
C GLY A 335 -5.53 -25.55 22.68
N LYS A 336 -4.72 -24.63 22.13
CA LYS A 336 -5.22 -23.36 21.56
C LYS A 336 -4.69 -23.08 20.17
N THR A 337 -3.37 -23.00 20.01
CA THR A 337 -2.72 -22.61 18.76
C THR A 337 -1.69 -23.62 18.28
N ASP A 338 -1.89 -24.90 18.63
CA ASP A 338 -0.96 -26.01 18.32
C ASP A 338 -0.68 -26.12 16.81
N ASN A 339 -1.70 -25.84 15.97
CA ASN A 339 -1.64 -25.99 14.54
C ASN A 339 -1.29 -24.67 13.82
N ILE A 340 -0.87 -23.62 14.58
CA ILE A 340 -0.45 -22.33 14.01
C ILE A 340 1.05 -22.24 13.99
N THR A 341 1.60 -21.91 12.81
CA THR A 341 2.99 -21.50 12.65
C THR A 341 3.06 -20.03 12.26
N VAL A 342 4.06 -19.31 12.80
CA VAL A 342 4.32 -17.92 12.45
C VAL A 342 5.75 -17.79 11.96
N THR A 343 5.89 -17.31 10.72
CA THR A 343 7.20 -16.96 10.13
C THR A 343 7.25 -15.47 9.90
N SER A 344 8.37 -14.83 10.25
CA SER A 344 8.59 -13.40 10.00
C SER A 344 9.57 -13.21 8.86
N ILE A 345 9.17 -12.42 7.86
CA ILE A 345 10.03 -12.03 6.74
C ILE A 345 9.98 -10.49 6.65
N VAL A 346 11.11 -9.85 7.00
CA VAL A 346 11.20 -8.38 7.12
C VAL A 346 12.03 -7.77 6.00
N GLY A 347 12.82 -8.44 5.32
CA GLY A 347 13.70 -7.90 4.30
C GLY A 347 13.42 -8.53 2.95
N ARG A 348 14.47 -9.08 2.40
CA ARG A 348 14.37 -9.86 1.16
C ARG A 348 13.30 -10.95 1.33
N PHE A 349 12.41 -10.96 0.39
CA PHE A 349 11.23 -11.82 0.24
C PHE A 349 11.38 -13.27 0.66
#